data_19cbecb24c740e7998fc04dae1b9f616
#
_entry.id   19cbecb24c740e7998fc04dae1b9f616
#
_cell.length_a   1.000
_cell.length_b   1.000
_cell.length_c   1.000
_cell.angle_alpha   90.00
_cell.angle_beta   90.00
_cell.angle_gamma   90.00
#
_symmetry.space_group_name_H-M   'P 1'
#
loop_
_entity.id
_entity.type
_entity.pdbx_description
1 polymer ?
#
loop_
_entity_poly.entity_id
_entity_poly.type
_entity_poly.pdbx_seq_one_letter_code
_entity_poly.pdbx_strand_id
1 'polypeptide(L)'
;MKSNINENNLAKSIFTLFLVGFLLFFRVEAVDAHGVYVFAWVVGDTVFVESKFSGGKKVNAGKIIVTDSRGTELLSGTTNDRGEFSFKVPKRTELKIVLLAGAGHRAEWTIPVSEINLSDKNEVPLGEQTAETKRPALLKSKGQANAAI
;
A
#
# COMPACT_ATOMS: atom_id res chain seq x y z
N MET A 1 -19.51 47.33 58.34
CA MET A 1 -19.66 47.27 56.88
C MET A 1 -19.85 45.75 56.49
N LYS A 2 -21.12 45.32 56.31
CA LYS A 2 -21.39 43.93 55.87
C LYS A 2 -21.39 43.96 54.35
N SER A 3 -20.39 43.28 53.74
CA SER A 3 -20.37 43.06 52.31
C SER A 3 -21.43 42.00 51.97
N ASN A 4 -22.56 42.41 51.39
CA ASN A 4 -23.52 41.51 50.78
C ASN A 4 -22.87 40.84 49.54
N ILE A 5 -22.23 39.74 49.77
CA ILE A 5 -21.82 38.87 48.66
C ILE A 5 -23.11 38.30 48.08
N ASN A 6 -23.44 38.71 46.88
CA ASN A 6 -24.62 38.20 46.20
C ASN A 6 -24.37 36.70 45.90
N GLU A 7 -25.06 35.86 46.64
CA GLU A 7 -24.90 34.37 46.55
C GLU A 7 -25.07 33.85 45.11
N ASN A 8 -25.92 34.52 44.32
CA ASN A 8 -26.11 34.18 42.90
C ASN A 8 -24.87 34.45 42.04
N ASN A 9 -24.09 35.50 42.37
CA ASN A 9 -22.84 35.77 41.63
C ASN A 9 -21.72 34.85 42.05
N LEU A 10 -21.68 34.45 43.32
CA LEU A 10 -20.72 33.48 43.82
C LEU A 10 -20.94 32.08 43.16
N ALA A 11 -22.20 31.65 43.12
CA ALA A 11 -22.57 30.39 42.46
C ALA A 11 -22.22 30.37 40.96
N LYS A 12 -22.48 31.47 40.25
CA LYS A 12 -22.11 31.61 38.83
C LYS A 12 -20.58 31.57 38.61
N SER A 13 -19.83 32.26 39.49
CA SER A 13 -18.36 32.24 39.42
C SER A 13 -17.80 30.83 39.64
N ILE A 14 -18.30 30.09 40.62
CA ILE A 14 -17.88 28.72 40.90
C ILE A 14 -18.23 27.80 39.71
N PHE A 15 -19.43 27.96 39.17
CA PHE A 15 -19.84 27.16 38.00
C PHE A 15 -18.97 27.46 36.77
N THR A 16 -18.64 28.73 36.51
CA THR A 16 -17.75 29.11 35.41
C THR A 16 -16.34 28.57 35.60
N LEU A 17 -15.80 28.60 36.82
CA LEU A 17 -14.48 28.05 37.12
C LEU A 17 -14.44 26.54 36.94
N PHE A 18 -15.51 25.85 37.35
CA PHE A 18 -15.65 24.42 37.17
C PHE A 18 -15.76 24.05 35.70
N LEU A 19 -16.54 24.81 34.91
CA LEU A 19 -16.68 24.57 33.48
C LEU A 19 -15.37 24.80 32.73
N VAL A 20 -14.62 25.84 33.06
CA VAL A 20 -13.29 26.10 32.49
C VAL A 20 -12.29 25.02 32.87
N GLY A 21 -12.29 24.60 34.13
CA GLY A 21 -11.47 23.49 34.61
C GLY A 21 -11.81 22.18 33.91
N PHE A 22 -13.09 21.89 33.70
CA PHE A 22 -13.55 20.69 32.97
C PHE A 22 -13.11 20.70 31.51
N LEU A 23 -13.22 21.86 30.82
CA LEU A 23 -12.75 21.99 29.43
C LEU A 23 -11.24 21.85 29.28
N LEU A 24 -10.45 22.20 30.29
CA LEU A 24 -8.99 22.01 30.27
C LEU A 24 -8.57 20.54 30.49
N PHE A 25 -9.46 19.71 31.02
CA PHE A 25 -9.22 18.25 31.14
C PHE A 25 -9.40 17.52 29.82
N PHE A 26 -10.19 18.05 28.89
CA PHE A 26 -10.30 17.50 27.54
C PHE A 26 -9.13 17.96 26.67
N ARG A 27 -7.93 17.47 26.96
CA ARG A 27 -6.84 17.57 26.00
C ARG A 27 -7.14 16.54 24.91
N VAL A 28 -7.66 17.03 23.78
CA VAL A 28 -7.67 16.24 22.55
C VAL A 28 -6.21 16.13 22.13
N GLU A 29 -5.58 15.03 22.50
CA GLU A 29 -4.31 14.67 21.89
C GLU A 29 -4.60 14.46 20.41
N ALA A 30 -3.97 15.25 19.54
CA ALA A 30 -3.93 14.97 18.13
C ALA A 30 -3.20 13.64 18.00
N VAL A 31 -3.97 12.56 17.85
CA VAL A 31 -3.40 11.25 17.46
C VAL A 31 -2.84 11.48 16.07
N ASP A 32 -1.54 11.63 15.98
CA ASP A 32 -0.81 11.65 14.72
C ASP A 32 -0.97 10.24 14.12
N ALA A 33 -2.05 10.07 13.36
CA ALA A 33 -2.37 8.83 12.69
C ALA A 33 -1.35 8.62 11.58
N HIS A 34 -0.19 8.07 11.93
CA HIS A 34 0.78 7.60 10.96
C HIS A 34 0.08 6.56 10.09
N GLY A 35 -0.36 6.98 8.91
CA GLY A 35 -1.00 6.08 7.96
C GLY A 35 -0.08 4.91 7.64
N VAL A 36 -0.62 3.71 7.49
CA VAL A 36 0.08 2.56 6.92
C VAL A 36 -0.50 2.29 5.54
N TYR A 37 0.37 1.89 4.62
CA TYR A 37 0.03 1.57 3.25
C TYR A 37 0.43 0.14 2.94
N VAL A 38 -0.39 -0.54 2.17
CA VAL A 38 -0.09 -1.81 1.53
C VAL A 38 -0.38 -1.68 0.05
N PHE A 39 0.48 -2.24 -0.76
CA PHE A 39 0.33 -2.34 -2.21
C PHE A 39 0.66 -3.77 -2.62
N ALA A 40 -0.07 -4.30 -3.60
CA ALA A 40 0.22 -5.63 -4.14
C ALA A 40 -0.02 -5.67 -5.64
N TRP A 41 0.73 -6.54 -6.34
CA TRP A 41 0.64 -6.77 -7.77
C TRP A 41 0.94 -8.24 -8.08
N VAL A 42 0.57 -8.68 -9.27
CA VAL A 42 0.73 -10.06 -9.73
C VAL A 42 1.78 -10.14 -10.83
N VAL A 43 2.69 -11.11 -10.72
CA VAL A 43 3.63 -11.48 -11.80
C VAL A 43 3.57 -13.00 -11.96
N GLY A 44 3.11 -13.45 -13.12
CA GLY A 44 2.83 -14.87 -13.36
C GLY A 44 1.80 -15.39 -12.35
N ASP A 45 2.15 -16.41 -11.62
CA ASP A 45 1.34 -17.04 -10.58
C ASP A 45 1.63 -16.53 -9.16
N THR A 46 2.44 -15.48 -9.02
CA THR A 46 2.92 -14.98 -7.73
C THR A 46 2.41 -13.57 -7.46
N VAL A 47 1.85 -13.38 -6.29
CA VAL A 47 1.48 -12.07 -5.73
C VAL A 47 2.64 -11.56 -4.91
N PHE A 48 3.04 -10.31 -5.16
CA PHE A 48 4.01 -9.55 -4.37
C PHE A 48 3.28 -8.48 -3.57
N VAL A 49 3.66 -8.32 -2.32
CA VAL A 49 3.09 -7.33 -1.40
C VAL A 49 4.22 -6.46 -0.87
N GLU A 50 4.01 -5.15 -0.86
CA GLU A 50 4.91 -4.17 -0.24
C GLU A 50 4.12 -3.31 0.75
N SER A 51 4.72 -2.99 1.90
CA SER A 51 4.08 -2.20 2.94
C SER A 51 5.03 -1.20 3.61
N LYS A 52 4.47 -0.02 3.95
CA LYS A 52 5.22 1.06 4.61
C LYS A 52 4.30 1.96 5.41
N PHE A 53 4.84 2.63 6.41
CA PHE A 53 4.20 3.75 7.08
C PHE A 53 4.31 5.04 6.25
N SER A 54 3.47 6.03 6.52
CA SER A 54 3.46 7.34 5.82
C SER A 54 4.83 8.05 5.85
N GLY A 55 5.62 7.84 6.90
CA GLY A 55 7.00 8.34 7.00
C GLY A 55 8.04 7.53 6.20
N GLY A 56 7.62 6.56 5.37
CA GLY A 56 8.51 5.73 4.53
C GLY A 56 9.14 4.53 5.26
N LYS A 57 9.00 4.41 6.57
CA LYS A 57 9.49 3.27 7.33
C LYS A 57 8.77 1.99 6.89
N LYS A 58 9.52 0.94 6.59
CA LYS A 58 8.97 -0.36 6.19
C LYS A 58 8.26 -1.05 7.37
N VAL A 59 7.18 -1.78 7.06
CA VAL A 59 6.44 -2.54 8.07
C VAL A 59 7.12 -3.90 8.24
N ASN A 60 7.89 -4.07 9.31
CA ASN A 60 8.50 -5.35 9.66
C ASN A 60 7.55 -6.16 10.53
N ALA A 61 7.46 -7.48 10.26
CA ALA A 61 6.60 -8.43 10.98
C ALA A 61 5.10 -8.02 11.00
N GLY A 62 4.65 -7.23 10.01
CA GLY A 62 3.25 -6.91 9.81
C GLY A 62 2.48 -8.16 9.37
N LYS A 63 1.36 -8.46 10.04
CA LYS A 63 0.53 -9.61 9.66
C LYS A 63 -0.20 -9.31 8.36
N ILE A 64 -0.06 -10.19 7.38
CA ILE A 64 -0.82 -10.22 6.13
C ILE A 64 -1.90 -11.29 6.23
N ILE A 65 -3.11 -10.94 5.84
CA ILE A 65 -4.24 -11.86 5.71
C ILE A 65 -4.76 -11.71 4.28
N VAL A 66 -4.92 -12.80 3.56
CA VAL A 66 -5.47 -12.82 2.20
C VAL A 66 -6.81 -13.54 2.23
N THR A 67 -7.85 -12.84 1.75
CA THR A 67 -9.21 -13.39 1.70
C THR A 67 -9.73 -13.40 0.27
N ASP A 68 -10.72 -14.23 0.00
CA ASP A 68 -11.50 -14.19 -1.26
C ASP A 68 -12.61 -13.11 -1.19
N SER A 69 -13.33 -12.90 -2.28
CA SER A 69 -14.45 -11.95 -2.39
C SER A 69 -15.58 -12.18 -1.38
N ARG A 70 -15.64 -13.35 -0.77
CA ARG A 70 -16.63 -13.69 0.28
C ARG A 70 -16.09 -13.47 1.69
N GLY A 71 -14.83 -13.01 1.83
CA GLY A 71 -14.17 -12.81 3.10
C GLY A 71 -13.58 -14.08 3.72
N THR A 72 -13.56 -15.20 2.99
CA THR A 72 -12.93 -16.45 3.46
C THR A 72 -11.41 -16.28 3.45
N GLU A 73 -10.73 -16.50 4.57
CA GLU A 73 -9.28 -16.49 4.63
C GLU A 73 -8.71 -17.64 3.79
N LEU A 74 -7.83 -17.30 2.85
CA LEU A 74 -7.15 -18.24 1.98
C LEU A 74 -5.75 -18.59 2.47
N LEU A 75 -5.05 -17.58 3.00
CA LEU A 75 -3.74 -17.73 3.63
C LEU A 75 -3.43 -16.53 4.53
N SER A 76 -2.43 -16.68 5.38
CA SER A 76 -1.84 -15.57 6.12
C SER A 76 -0.32 -15.73 6.25
N GLY A 77 0.37 -14.63 6.54
CA GLY A 77 1.81 -14.58 6.72
C GLY A 77 2.26 -13.29 7.38
N THR A 78 3.55 -13.00 7.31
CA THR A 78 4.13 -11.78 7.88
C THR A 78 5.13 -11.15 6.91
N THR A 79 5.20 -9.82 6.91
CA THR A 79 6.18 -9.09 6.12
C THR A 79 7.59 -9.25 6.71
N ASN A 80 8.60 -9.22 5.83
CA ASN A 80 10.01 -9.22 6.20
C ASN A 80 10.47 -7.83 6.69
N ASP A 81 11.77 -7.66 6.95
CA ASP A 81 12.43 -6.42 7.37
C ASP A 81 12.32 -5.29 6.31
N ARG A 82 12.10 -5.64 5.05
CA ARG A 82 11.86 -4.71 3.94
C ARG A 82 10.39 -4.38 3.73
N GLY A 83 9.50 -4.89 4.58
CA GLY A 83 8.05 -4.69 4.46
C GLY A 83 7.40 -5.49 3.33
N GLU A 84 8.05 -6.55 2.88
CA GLU A 84 7.64 -7.36 1.74
C GLU A 84 7.07 -8.71 2.19
N PHE A 85 6.14 -9.23 1.42
CA PHE A 85 5.62 -10.58 1.51
C PHE A 85 5.24 -11.06 0.11
N SER A 86 5.40 -12.35 -0.17
CA SER A 86 4.99 -12.91 -1.46
C SER A 86 4.36 -14.28 -1.28
N PHE A 87 3.43 -14.63 -2.16
CA PHE A 87 2.74 -15.90 -2.13
C PHE A 87 2.24 -16.30 -3.53
N LYS A 88 2.05 -17.60 -3.76
CA LYS A 88 1.40 -18.08 -4.98
C LYS A 88 -0.08 -17.77 -4.94
N VAL A 89 -0.68 -17.42 -6.08
CA VAL A 89 -2.12 -17.19 -6.21
C VAL A 89 -2.89 -18.41 -5.69
N PRO A 90 -3.57 -18.33 -4.54
CA PRO A 90 -4.19 -19.49 -3.93
C PRO A 90 -5.47 -19.92 -4.64
N LYS A 91 -6.12 -18.97 -5.32
CA LYS A 91 -7.40 -19.16 -5.99
C LYS A 91 -7.60 -18.07 -7.04
N ARG A 92 -8.16 -18.42 -8.20
CA ARG A 92 -8.51 -17.44 -9.26
C ARG A 92 -9.81 -16.74 -8.95
N THR A 93 -9.76 -15.77 -8.07
CA THR A 93 -10.85 -14.91 -7.63
C THR A 93 -10.28 -13.56 -7.26
N GLU A 94 -11.12 -12.56 -7.05
CA GLU A 94 -10.69 -11.34 -6.40
C GLU A 94 -10.03 -11.67 -5.07
N LEU A 95 -8.86 -11.08 -4.82
CA LEU A 95 -8.10 -11.26 -3.58
C LEU A 95 -8.06 -9.94 -2.81
N LYS A 96 -8.49 -9.97 -1.57
CA LYS A 96 -8.32 -8.85 -0.64
C LYS A 96 -7.15 -9.15 0.29
N ILE A 97 -6.18 -8.25 0.30
CA ILE A 97 -4.99 -8.31 1.13
C ILE A 97 -5.17 -7.32 2.27
N VAL A 98 -5.12 -7.80 3.50
CA VAL A 98 -5.23 -6.99 4.72
C VAL A 98 -3.91 -7.02 5.44
N LEU A 99 -3.35 -5.83 5.68
CA LEU A 99 -2.17 -5.63 6.51
C LEU A 99 -2.58 -5.17 7.90
N LEU A 100 -2.06 -5.83 8.93
CA LEU A 100 -2.13 -5.41 10.33
C LEU A 100 -0.70 -5.11 10.81
N ALA A 101 -0.39 -3.82 10.99
CA ALA A 101 0.97 -3.36 11.29
C ALA A 101 1.20 -3.05 12.79
N GLY A 102 0.33 -3.58 13.65
CA GLY A 102 0.37 -3.33 15.10
C GLY A 102 -0.25 -1.99 15.50
N ALA A 103 -0.47 -1.79 16.81
CA ALA A 103 -1.03 -0.57 17.40
C ALA A 103 -2.29 -0.03 16.69
N GLY A 104 -3.14 -0.92 16.15
CA GLY A 104 -4.36 -0.55 15.43
C GLY A 104 -4.15 -0.11 13.97
N HIS A 105 -2.91 -0.08 13.46
CA HIS A 105 -2.64 0.27 12.06
C HIS A 105 -3.09 -0.85 11.13
N ARG A 106 -3.97 -0.50 10.20
CA ARG A 106 -4.56 -1.42 9.22
C ARG A 106 -4.59 -0.75 7.85
N ALA A 107 -4.27 -1.52 6.81
CA ALA A 107 -4.45 -1.13 5.42
C ALA A 107 -4.99 -2.32 4.62
N GLU A 108 -5.62 -2.03 3.49
CA GLU A 108 -6.20 -3.05 2.61
C GLU A 108 -5.85 -2.73 1.15
N TRP A 109 -5.68 -3.79 0.37
CA TRP A 109 -5.51 -3.74 -1.08
C TRP A 109 -6.34 -4.83 -1.73
N THR A 110 -6.95 -4.52 -2.87
CA THR A 110 -7.74 -5.50 -3.63
C THR A 110 -7.09 -5.73 -4.98
N ILE A 111 -6.83 -6.98 -5.31
CA ILE A 111 -6.41 -7.45 -6.64
C ILE A 111 -7.64 -7.99 -7.35
N PRO A 112 -8.10 -7.36 -8.43
CA PRO A 112 -9.25 -7.86 -9.19
C PRO A 112 -8.88 -9.15 -9.92
N VAL A 113 -9.87 -10.01 -10.16
CA VAL A 113 -9.68 -11.29 -10.87
C VAL A 113 -9.10 -11.09 -12.28
N SER A 114 -9.37 -9.95 -12.92
CA SER A 114 -8.82 -9.61 -14.24
C SER A 114 -7.30 -9.53 -14.23
N GLU A 115 -6.70 -8.97 -13.19
CA GLU A 115 -5.24 -8.85 -13.06
C GLU A 115 -4.59 -10.22 -12.90
N ILE A 116 -5.20 -11.11 -12.11
CA ILE A 116 -4.74 -12.48 -11.92
C ILE A 116 -4.75 -13.24 -13.25
N ASN A 117 -5.82 -13.10 -14.04
CA ASN A 117 -5.96 -13.80 -15.32
C ASN A 117 -5.05 -13.24 -16.42
N LEU A 118 -4.71 -11.96 -16.38
CA LEU A 118 -3.78 -11.33 -17.33
C LEU A 118 -2.34 -11.79 -17.12
N SER A 119 -1.95 -11.97 -15.87
CA SER A 119 -0.60 -12.41 -15.51
C SER A 119 -0.26 -13.79 -16.06
N ASP A 120 -1.23 -14.71 -16.14
CA ASP A 120 -1.04 -16.02 -16.74
C ASP A 120 -0.79 -15.96 -18.26
N LYS A 121 -1.40 -15.00 -18.96
CA LYS A 121 -1.24 -14.86 -20.42
C LYS A 121 0.11 -14.28 -20.81
N ASN A 122 0.82 -13.68 -19.87
CA ASN A 122 2.14 -13.08 -20.10
C ASN A 122 3.30 -14.04 -19.79
N GLU A 123 3.03 -15.27 -19.35
CA GLU A 123 4.00 -16.35 -19.42
C GLU A 123 4.12 -16.81 -20.89
N VAL A 124 4.85 -16.04 -21.69
CA VAL A 124 5.35 -16.54 -22.99
C VAL A 124 6.25 -17.72 -22.67
N PRO A 125 5.99 -18.93 -23.20
CA PRO A 125 6.91 -20.05 -23.03
C PRO A 125 8.28 -19.61 -23.55
N LEU A 126 9.30 -19.65 -22.69
CA LEU A 126 10.68 -19.43 -23.07
C LEU A 126 11.18 -20.68 -23.83
N GLY A 127 10.70 -20.84 -25.06
CA GLY A 127 11.01 -21.97 -25.90
C GLY A 127 10.39 -21.82 -27.28
N GLU A 128 11.00 -20.97 -28.09
CA GLU A 128 11.17 -21.07 -29.53
C GLU A 128 11.45 -19.69 -30.16
N GLN A 129 12.58 -19.12 -29.80
CA GLN A 129 13.24 -18.18 -30.70
C GLN A 129 14.31 -18.95 -31.46
N THR A 130 13.85 -19.75 -32.42
CA THR A 130 14.71 -20.19 -33.54
C THR A 130 15.12 -18.93 -34.29
N ALA A 131 16.39 -18.62 -34.19
CA ALA A 131 17.03 -17.52 -34.90
C ALA A 131 16.84 -17.70 -36.41
N GLU A 132 15.97 -16.90 -37.02
CA GLU A 132 16.07 -16.60 -38.44
C GLU A 132 16.40 -15.10 -38.59
N THR A 133 17.71 -14.84 -38.43
CA THR A 133 18.34 -13.57 -38.81
C THR A 133 18.33 -13.48 -40.32
N LYS A 134 17.28 -12.97 -40.90
CA LYS A 134 17.28 -12.50 -42.28
C LYS A 134 17.91 -11.11 -42.33
N ARG A 135 19.25 -11.09 -42.53
CA ARG A 135 19.98 -9.85 -42.81
C ARG A 135 19.45 -9.24 -44.11
N PRO A 136 19.04 -7.98 -44.16
CA PRO A 136 18.83 -7.28 -45.43
C PRO A 136 20.18 -7.07 -46.10
N ALA A 137 20.27 -7.49 -47.38
CA ALA A 137 21.44 -7.33 -48.20
C ALA A 137 21.82 -5.84 -48.37
N LEU A 138 23.08 -5.54 -48.07
CA LEU A 138 23.68 -4.24 -48.29
C LEU A 138 23.75 -3.99 -49.82
N LEU A 139 23.00 -3.02 -50.32
CA LEU A 139 23.13 -2.48 -51.69
C LEU A 139 24.52 -1.85 -51.83
N LYS A 140 25.37 -2.45 -52.64
CA LYS A 140 26.60 -1.85 -53.14
C LYS A 140 26.25 -0.68 -54.02
N SER A 141 26.43 0.52 -53.53
CA SER A 141 26.51 1.72 -54.37
C SER A 141 27.91 1.84 -54.90
N LYS A 142 28.01 1.78 -56.20
CA LYS A 142 29.19 1.92 -57.03
C LYS A 142 29.57 3.41 -57.06
N GLY A 143 30.61 3.78 -56.36
CA GLY A 143 31.24 5.10 -56.44
C GLY A 143 32.11 5.15 -57.69
N GLN A 144 31.79 6.04 -58.58
CA GLN A 144 32.55 6.37 -59.78
C GLN A 144 33.63 7.39 -59.41
N ALA A 145 34.85 6.98 -59.64
CA ALA A 145 35.99 7.89 -59.62
C ALA A 145 35.94 8.78 -60.86
N ASN A 146 36.16 10.09 -60.66
CA ASN A 146 36.68 10.95 -61.77
C ASN A 146 37.87 11.73 -61.22
N ALA A 147 39.02 11.37 -61.76
CA ALA A 147 40.20 12.17 -61.80
C ALA A 147 40.08 13.24 -62.86
N ALA A 148 40.57 14.44 -62.58
CA ALA A 148 41.26 15.26 -63.55
C ALA A 148 41.76 16.57 -62.89
N ILE A 149 43.00 16.74 -62.98
CA ILE A 149 43.96 17.81 -63.18
C ILE A 149 44.36 18.53 -61.90
#